data_4f88de7e00be3d21f8a46d7f53ce0f33
#
_entry.id   4f88de7e00be3d21f8a46d7f53ce0f33
#
_cell.length_a   1.000
_cell.length_b   1.000
_cell.length_c   1.000
_cell.angle_alpha   90.00
_cell.angle_beta   90.00
_cell.angle_gamma   90.00
#
_symmetry.space_group_name_H-M   'P 1'
#
loop_
_entity.id
_entity.type
_entity.pdbx_description
1 polymer ?
#
loop_
_entity_poly.entity_id
_entity_poly.type
_entity_poly.pdbx_seq_one_letter_code
_entity_poly.pdbx_strand_id
1 'polypeptide(L)'
;MCIRDRDTLIHIVIIIAVAIVARWLLRKGVDWTIHLMVSRSEKREATMPGRTRRIFTEATGASIDRQNQRTTTVGGLLSNVGVTIIIIVALLSGFSTIGIKITPILTSAGIVGVALAFGAQTLVKDILAGLFIIFEDQYGVGDAVKINEVEGLVEDVGLRVTRIRDWNGAAWYLRNGEITKVGNVTQGWTTSFTDIKVHALEDPNQVIRVIRKVLDDLEVEFEGVLLDKPLVLGVGDITGDTMTFQVMTKCIANRHHDVLRALRRECKDAFDAARIRRAF
;
A
#
# COMPACT_ATOMS: atom_id res chain seq x y z
N MET A 1 -51.30 41.35 -3.80
CA MET A 1 -51.26 39.95 -3.34
C MET A 1 -50.83 39.02 -4.48
N CYS A 2 -51.37 39.11 -5.69
CA CYS A 2 -51.05 38.20 -6.80
C CYS A 2 -49.59 38.16 -7.33
N ILE A 3 -48.77 39.20 -7.17
CA ILE A 3 -47.37 39.23 -7.70
C ILE A 3 -46.46 38.35 -6.84
N ARG A 4 -46.58 38.43 -5.51
CA ARG A 4 -45.76 37.65 -4.56
C ARG A 4 -46.06 36.15 -4.64
N ASP A 5 -47.30 35.75 -4.93
CA ASP A 5 -47.69 34.36 -5.05
C ASP A 5 -47.15 33.75 -6.36
N ARG A 6 -47.07 34.54 -7.45
CA ARG A 6 -46.52 34.13 -8.73
C ARG A 6 -44.99 33.87 -8.62
N ASP A 7 -44.27 34.75 -7.94
CA ASP A 7 -42.82 34.60 -7.75
C ASP A 7 -42.50 33.38 -6.87
N THR A 8 -43.31 33.13 -5.83
CA THR A 8 -43.20 31.92 -5.00
C THR A 8 -43.41 30.64 -5.81
N LEU A 9 -44.44 30.60 -6.66
CA LEU A 9 -44.69 29.47 -7.53
C LEU A 9 -43.56 29.23 -8.54
N ILE A 10 -43.00 30.28 -9.12
CA ILE A 10 -41.85 30.17 -10.03
C ILE A 10 -40.64 29.57 -9.31
N HIS A 11 -40.34 30.04 -8.09
CA HIS A 11 -39.21 29.50 -7.30
C HIS A 11 -39.40 28.00 -6.95
N ILE A 12 -40.63 27.60 -6.59
CA ILE A 12 -40.93 26.19 -6.30
C ILE A 12 -40.74 25.33 -7.55
N VAL A 13 -41.21 25.79 -8.71
CA VAL A 13 -41.03 25.08 -9.98
C VAL A 13 -39.55 24.94 -10.33
N ILE A 14 -38.76 25.99 -10.14
CA ILE A 14 -37.31 25.95 -10.34
C ILE A 14 -36.64 24.95 -9.41
N ILE A 15 -36.97 24.94 -8.10
CA ILE A 15 -36.43 23.99 -7.12
C ILE A 15 -36.70 22.55 -7.54
N ILE A 16 -37.94 22.25 -7.94
CA ILE A 16 -38.33 20.92 -8.41
C ILE A 16 -37.56 20.54 -9.68
N ALA A 17 -37.48 21.45 -10.67
CA ALA A 17 -36.74 21.22 -11.91
C ALA A 17 -35.23 20.92 -11.62
N VAL A 18 -34.60 21.74 -10.76
CA VAL A 18 -33.21 21.53 -10.35
C VAL A 18 -33.03 20.19 -9.61
N ALA A 19 -33.96 19.81 -8.73
CA ALA A 19 -33.91 18.54 -8.01
C ALA A 19 -34.03 17.33 -8.96
N ILE A 20 -34.93 17.44 -9.98
CA ILE A 20 -35.10 16.39 -11.01
C ILE A 20 -33.81 16.25 -11.84
N VAL A 21 -33.22 17.37 -12.28
CA VAL A 21 -31.97 17.36 -13.06
C VAL A 21 -30.82 16.83 -12.24
N ALA A 22 -30.67 17.27 -11.00
CA ALA A 22 -29.62 16.78 -10.08
C ALA A 22 -29.76 15.28 -9.85
N ARG A 23 -30.97 14.78 -9.60
CA ARG A 23 -31.26 13.35 -9.46
C ARG A 23 -30.90 12.55 -10.72
N TRP A 24 -31.26 13.08 -11.91
CA TRP A 24 -30.93 12.43 -13.17
C TRP A 24 -29.44 12.38 -13.43
N LEU A 25 -28.71 13.48 -13.19
CA LEU A 25 -27.27 13.57 -13.34
C LEU A 25 -26.55 12.60 -12.38
N LEU A 26 -27.00 12.54 -11.14
CA LEU A 26 -26.41 11.66 -10.12
C LEU A 26 -26.59 10.18 -10.53
N ARG A 27 -27.80 9.77 -10.92
CA ARG A 27 -28.04 8.40 -11.37
C ARG A 27 -27.23 8.06 -12.61
N LYS A 28 -27.23 8.92 -13.62
CA LYS A 28 -26.49 8.72 -14.85
C LYS A 28 -24.98 8.66 -14.60
N GLY A 29 -24.47 9.48 -13.68
CA GLY A 29 -23.06 9.47 -13.27
C GLY A 29 -22.67 8.17 -12.57
N VAL A 30 -23.51 7.67 -11.65
CA VAL A 30 -23.28 6.40 -10.96
C VAL A 30 -23.32 5.23 -11.95
N ASP A 31 -24.33 5.18 -12.81
CA ASP A 31 -24.45 4.12 -13.82
C ASP A 31 -23.25 4.13 -14.79
N TRP A 32 -22.82 5.31 -15.22
CA TRP A 32 -21.66 5.45 -16.10
C TRP A 32 -20.36 4.96 -15.45
N THR A 33 -20.13 5.30 -14.17
CA THR A 33 -18.95 4.82 -13.44
C THR A 33 -18.98 3.30 -13.23
N ILE A 34 -20.13 2.72 -12.91
CA ILE A 34 -20.29 1.27 -12.80
C ILE A 34 -20.00 0.59 -14.14
N HIS A 35 -20.56 1.09 -15.23
CA HIS A 35 -20.31 0.54 -16.58
C HIS A 35 -18.84 0.64 -16.98
N LEU A 36 -18.13 1.73 -16.65
CA LEU A 36 -16.70 1.87 -16.92
C LEU A 36 -15.85 0.86 -16.13
N MET A 37 -16.23 0.59 -14.87
CA MET A 37 -15.51 -0.38 -14.04
C MET A 37 -15.71 -1.82 -14.52
N VAL A 38 -16.94 -2.19 -14.85
CA VAL A 38 -17.30 -3.54 -15.33
C VAL A 38 -16.71 -3.79 -16.71
N SER A 39 -16.80 -2.86 -17.65
CA SER A 39 -16.28 -3.03 -19.01
C SER A 39 -14.75 -3.13 -19.09
N ARG A 40 -14.02 -2.56 -18.14
CA ARG A 40 -12.56 -2.72 -18.04
C ARG A 40 -12.14 -4.10 -17.56
N SER A 41 -12.92 -4.75 -16.70
CA SER A 41 -12.66 -6.13 -16.26
C SER A 41 -12.88 -7.14 -17.39
N GLU A 42 -13.95 -6.99 -18.17
CA GLU A 42 -14.25 -7.86 -19.31
C GLU A 42 -13.21 -7.77 -20.44
N LYS A 43 -12.69 -6.57 -20.72
CA LYS A 43 -11.63 -6.38 -21.74
C LYS A 43 -10.30 -7.02 -21.36
N ARG A 44 -9.95 -7.10 -20.08
CA ARG A 44 -8.76 -7.83 -19.61
C ARG A 44 -8.88 -9.33 -19.82
N GLU A 45 -10.06 -9.91 -19.67
CA GLU A 45 -10.29 -11.34 -19.92
C GLU A 45 -10.22 -11.72 -21.41
N ALA A 46 -10.69 -10.83 -22.29
CA ALA A 46 -10.69 -11.08 -23.73
C ALA A 46 -9.30 -11.12 -24.36
N THR A 47 -8.27 -10.61 -23.69
CA THR A 47 -6.90 -10.51 -24.22
C THR A 47 -6.00 -11.68 -23.79
N MET A 48 -6.46 -12.64 -22.96
CA MET A 48 -5.66 -13.76 -22.48
C MET A 48 -5.74 -14.99 -23.39
N PRO A 49 -4.60 -15.71 -23.65
CA PRO A 49 -4.59 -16.95 -24.46
C PRO A 49 -5.40 -18.08 -23.82
N GLY A 50 -6.12 -18.85 -24.62
CA GLY A 50 -7.18 -19.78 -24.21
C GLY A 50 -6.83 -20.90 -23.21
N ARG A 51 -5.56 -21.26 -23.02
CA ARG A 51 -5.15 -22.30 -22.04
C ARG A 51 -5.06 -21.74 -20.60
N THR A 52 -4.65 -20.49 -20.46
CA THR A 52 -4.56 -19.79 -19.18
C THR A 52 -5.96 -19.37 -18.68
N ARG A 53 -6.90 -19.16 -19.60
CA ARG A 53 -8.28 -18.75 -19.31
C ARG A 53 -9.06 -19.81 -18.50
N ARG A 54 -8.89 -21.11 -18.77
CA ARG A 54 -9.63 -22.17 -18.02
C ARG A 54 -9.20 -22.28 -16.57
N ILE A 55 -7.91 -22.20 -16.29
CA ILE A 55 -7.37 -22.30 -14.92
C ILE A 55 -7.71 -21.03 -14.12
N PHE A 56 -7.70 -19.86 -14.79
CA PHE A 56 -8.10 -18.59 -14.17
C PHE A 56 -9.61 -18.53 -13.94
N THR A 57 -10.45 -19.04 -14.83
CA THR A 57 -11.91 -18.97 -14.69
C THR A 57 -12.41 -19.83 -13.53
N GLU A 58 -11.81 -20.99 -13.26
CA GLU A 58 -12.19 -21.83 -12.10
C GLU A 58 -11.73 -21.21 -10.76
N ALA A 59 -10.54 -20.60 -10.72
CA ALA A 59 -10.02 -19.98 -9.49
C ALA A 59 -10.53 -18.54 -9.27
N THR A 60 -10.83 -17.80 -10.34
CA THR A 60 -11.09 -16.34 -10.31
C THR A 60 -12.53 -16.00 -10.67
N GLY A 61 -13.28 -16.84 -11.37
CA GLY A 61 -14.66 -16.59 -11.80
C GLY A 61 -15.60 -16.26 -10.64
N ALA A 62 -15.49 -17.02 -9.56
CA ALA A 62 -16.26 -16.74 -8.33
C ALA A 62 -15.88 -15.43 -7.62
N SER A 63 -14.66 -14.92 -7.85
CA SER A 63 -14.21 -13.66 -7.27
C SER A 63 -14.66 -12.44 -8.10
N ILE A 64 -14.73 -12.56 -9.42
CA ILE A 64 -15.18 -11.50 -10.33
C ILE A 64 -16.67 -11.26 -10.18
N ASP A 65 -17.47 -12.32 -10.12
CA ASP A 65 -18.93 -12.20 -9.90
C ASP A 65 -19.24 -11.55 -8.53
N ARG A 66 -18.50 -11.90 -7.49
CA ARG A 66 -18.59 -11.24 -6.17
C ARG A 66 -18.16 -9.78 -6.22
N GLN A 67 -17.15 -9.44 -6.98
CA GLN A 67 -16.68 -8.07 -7.14
C GLN A 67 -17.70 -7.22 -7.89
N ASN A 68 -18.28 -7.73 -8.98
CA ASN A 68 -19.32 -7.05 -9.75
C ASN A 68 -20.59 -6.84 -8.91
N GLN A 69 -21.04 -7.85 -8.15
CA GLN A 69 -22.16 -7.72 -7.23
C GLN A 69 -21.92 -6.67 -6.14
N ARG A 70 -20.73 -6.63 -5.57
CA ARG A 70 -20.36 -5.61 -4.57
C ARG A 70 -20.36 -4.21 -5.16
N THR A 71 -19.81 -4.03 -6.35
CA THR A 71 -19.75 -2.72 -7.04
C THR A 71 -21.15 -2.19 -7.35
N THR A 72 -22.06 -3.03 -7.85
CA THR A 72 -23.45 -2.65 -8.12
C THR A 72 -24.21 -2.33 -6.84
N THR A 73 -24.02 -3.12 -5.78
CA THR A 73 -24.70 -2.87 -4.49
C THR A 73 -24.21 -1.57 -3.85
N VAL A 74 -22.89 -1.32 -3.81
CA VAL A 74 -22.34 -0.08 -3.26
C VAL A 74 -22.76 1.13 -4.09
N GLY A 75 -22.72 1.04 -5.42
CA GLY A 75 -23.19 2.09 -6.30
C GLY A 75 -24.68 2.43 -6.09
N GLY A 76 -25.53 1.41 -5.94
CA GLY A 76 -26.93 1.57 -5.61
C GLY A 76 -27.16 2.26 -4.25
N LEU A 77 -26.42 1.87 -3.22
CA LEU A 77 -26.48 2.52 -1.90
C LEU A 77 -26.05 3.99 -1.96
N LEU A 78 -24.93 4.31 -2.62
CA LEU A 78 -24.48 5.69 -2.79
C LEU A 78 -25.51 6.53 -3.56
N SER A 79 -26.09 5.98 -4.64
CA SER A 79 -27.14 6.63 -5.41
C SER A 79 -28.36 6.93 -4.54
N ASN A 80 -28.82 5.98 -3.73
CA ASN A 80 -29.98 6.17 -2.85
C ASN A 80 -29.71 7.24 -1.77
N VAL A 81 -28.53 7.21 -1.14
CA VAL A 81 -28.13 8.25 -0.17
C VAL A 81 -28.09 9.63 -0.85
N GLY A 82 -27.48 9.74 -2.02
CA GLY A 82 -27.42 11.00 -2.76
C GLY A 82 -28.80 11.52 -3.16
N VAL A 83 -29.69 10.65 -3.64
CA VAL A 83 -31.08 11.00 -3.97
C VAL A 83 -31.84 11.47 -2.72
N THR A 84 -31.64 10.80 -1.58
CA THR A 84 -32.28 11.20 -0.32
C THR A 84 -31.84 12.60 0.11
N ILE A 85 -30.56 12.92 0.00
CA ILE A 85 -30.02 14.25 0.30
C ILE A 85 -30.62 15.30 -0.62
N ILE A 86 -30.71 15.03 -1.94
CA ILE A 86 -31.31 15.95 -2.92
C ILE A 86 -32.77 16.23 -2.53
N ILE A 87 -33.55 15.20 -2.17
CA ILE A 87 -34.96 15.36 -1.76
C ILE A 87 -35.05 16.22 -0.49
N ILE A 88 -34.22 15.96 0.52
CA ILE A 88 -34.23 16.73 1.77
C ILE A 88 -33.91 18.20 1.49
N VAL A 89 -32.88 18.48 0.69
CA VAL A 89 -32.52 19.86 0.32
C VAL A 89 -33.65 20.56 -0.47
N ALA A 90 -34.26 19.85 -1.42
CA ALA A 90 -35.37 20.38 -2.18
C ALA A 90 -36.60 20.72 -1.28
N LEU A 91 -36.95 19.85 -0.35
CA LEU A 91 -38.03 20.06 0.62
C LEU A 91 -37.75 21.26 1.53
N LEU A 92 -36.55 21.36 2.09
CA LEU A 92 -36.14 22.48 2.95
C LEU A 92 -36.16 23.80 2.16
N SER A 93 -35.66 23.79 0.93
CA SER A 93 -35.73 24.97 0.04
C SER A 93 -37.18 25.40 -0.26
N GLY A 94 -38.04 24.41 -0.50
CA GLY A 94 -39.49 24.67 -0.72
C GLY A 94 -40.14 25.28 0.53
N PHE A 95 -39.89 24.74 1.74
CA PHE A 95 -40.41 25.30 3.00
C PHE A 95 -39.93 26.74 3.23
N SER A 96 -38.65 27.02 2.96
CA SER A 96 -38.07 28.36 3.05
C SER A 96 -38.81 29.35 2.11
N THR A 97 -39.14 28.92 0.90
CA THR A 97 -39.81 29.74 -0.10
C THR A 97 -41.26 30.12 0.34
N ILE A 98 -41.92 29.24 1.06
CA ILE A 98 -43.28 29.47 1.62
C ILE A 98 -43.21 30.33 2.91
N GLY A 99 -42.02 30.68 3.38
CA GLY A 99 -41.85 31.51 4.58
C GLY A 99 -41.75 30.72 5.91
N ILE A 100 -41.63 29.39 5.86
CA ILE A 100 -41.43 28.58 7.05
C ILE A 100 -39.96 28.76 7.52
N LYS A 101 -39.77 29.08 8.79
CA LYS A 101 -38.42 29.22 9.39
C LYS A 101 -37.72 27.88 9.45
N ILE A 102 -36.77 27.63 8.52
CA ILE A 102 -35.96 26.40 8.48
C ILE A 102 -34.75 26.41 9.41
N THR A 103 -34.46 27.54 10.07
CA THR A 103 -33.28 27.70 10.94
C THR A 103 -33.15 26.61 12.00
N PRO A 104 -34.21 26.21 12.75
CA PRO A 104 -34.08 25.15 13.75
C PRO A 104 -33.72 23.79 13.14
N ILE A 105 -34.26 23.48 11.95
CA ILE A 105 -33.98 22.24 11.23
C ILE A 105 -32.53 22.25 10.75
N LEU A 106 -32.05 23.38 10.22
CA LEU A 106 -30.67 23.51 9.74
C LEU A 106 -29.65 23.41 10.87
N THR A 107 -29.98 24.01 12.06
CA THR A 107 -29.14 23.87 13.25
C THR A 107 -29.04 22.42 13.71
N SER A 108 -30.17 21.72 13.80
CA SER A 108 -30.20 20.31 14.17
C SER A 108 -29.45 19.42 13.15
N ALA A 109 -29.63 19.67 11.85
CA ALA A 109 -28.90 19.00 10.78
C ALA A 109 -27.39 19.26 10.86
N GLY A 110 -26.98 20.47 11.26
CA GLY A 110 -25.57 20.83 11.50
C GLY A 110 -24.95 19.98 12.61
N ILE A 111 -25.65 19.81 13.74
CA ILE A 111 -25.18 18.97 14.86
C ILE A 111 -25.02 17.51 14.41
N VAL A 112 -26.01 16.97 13.69
CA VAL A 112 -25.95 15.61 13.12
C VAL A 112 -24.82 15.50 12.13
N GLY A 113 -24.59 16.53 11.29
CA GLY A 113 -23.48 16.57 10.32
C GLY A 113 -22.11 16.50 11.01
N VAL A 114 -21.93 17.24 12.11
CA VAL A 114 -20.69 17.18 12.91
C VAL A 114 -20.50 15.79 13.51
N ALA A 115 -21.55 15.18 14.08
CA ALA A 115 -21.44 13.82 14.61
C ALA A 115 -21.08 12.78 13.53
N LEU A 116 -21.66 12.89 12.35
CA LEU A 116 -21.32 12.03 11.19
C LEU A 116 -19.88 12.27 10.71
N ALA A 117 -19.40 13.53 10.72
CA ALA A 117 -18.03 13.84 10.34
C ALA A 117 -17.01 13.22 11.29
N PHE A 118 -17.25 13.25 12.61
CA PHE A 118 -16.42 12.53 13.58
C PHE A 118 -16.48 11.02 13.37
N GLY A 119 -17.64 10.46 13.07
CA GLY A 119 -17.80 9.04 12.78
C GLY A 119 -17.05 8.59 11.50
N ALA A 120 -16.91 9.48 10.50
CA ALA A 120 -16.23 9.21 9.24
C ALA A 120 -14.74 9.62 9.22
N GLN A 121 -14.21 10.22 10.30
CA GLN A 121 -12.86 10.77 10.36
C GLN A 121 -11.78 9.77 9.97
N THR A 122 -11.86 8.53 10.43
CA THR A 122 -10.89 7.47 10.09
C THR A 122 -10.92 7.14 8.61
N LEU A 123 -12.08 7.11 7.98
CA LEU A 123 -12.21 6.86 6.55
C LEU A 123 -11.52 7.96 5.72
N VAL A 124 -11.73 9.22 6.09
CA VAL A 124 -11.08 10.36 5.42
C VAL A 124 -9.56 10.29 5.61
N LYS A 125 -9.09 9.98 6.82
CA LYS A 125 -7.68 9.80 7.13
C LYS A 125 -7.06 8.68 6.27
N ASP A 126 -7.73 7.53 6.16
CA ASP A 126 -7.25 6.39 5.36
C ASP A 126 -7.09 6.76 3.88
N ILE A 127 -8.09 7.46 3.31
CA ILE A 127 -8.09 7.85 1.89
C ILE A 127 -6.99 8.89 1.61
N LEU A 128 -6.84 9.89 2.46
CA LEU A 128 -5.79 10.91 2.31
C LEU A 128 -4.40 10.28 2.44
N ALA A 129 -4.20 9.40 3.42
CA ALA A 129 -2.94 8.68 3.58
C ALA A 129 -2.62 7.84 2.33
N GLY A 130 -3.59 7.10 1.78
CA GLY A 130 -3.39 6.33 0.56
C GLY A 130 -3.05 7.19 -0.65
N LEU A 131 -3.66 8.36 -0.77
CA LEU A 131 -3.35 9.32 -1.83
C LEU A 131 -1.90 9.82 -1.71
N PHE A 132 -1.44 10.18 -0.50
CA PHE A 132 -0.07 10.64 -0.27
C PHE A 132 0.95 9.52 -0.48
N ILE A 133 0.68 8.29 -0.06
CA ILE A 133 1.55 7.12 -0.32
C ILE A 133 1.82 6.99 -1.83
N ILE A 134 0.77 7.10 -2.66
CA ILE A 134 0.89 6.99 -4.12
C ILE A 134 1.56 8.23 -4.72
N PHE A 135 1.21 9.44 -4.25
CA PHE A 135 1.73 10.69 -4.79
C PHE A 135 3.21 10.92 -4.46
N GLU A 136 3.65 10.51 -3.27
CA GLU A 136 5.03 10.63 -2.80
C GLU A 136 5.90 9.43 -3.22
N ASP A 137 5.30 8.42 -3.88
CA ASP A 137 5.99 7.19 -4.30
C ASP A 137 6.74 6.49 -3.14
N GLN A 138 6.09 6.44 -1.96
CA GLN A 138 6.70 5.83 -0.77
C GLN A 138 6.96 4.34 -1.00
N TYR A 139 6.04 3.65 -1.64
CA TYR A 139 6.17 2.26 -2.12
C TYR A 139 5.11 1.96 -3.20
N GLY A 140 5.42 0.99 -4.05
CA GLY A 140 4.56 0.50 -5.12
C GLY A 140 4.30 -1.00 -5.06
N VAL A 141 3.47 -1.48 -5.99
CA VAL A 141 3.23 -2.93 -6.15
C VAL A 141 4.51 -3.61 -6.61
N GLY A 142 4.92 -4.65 -5.87
CA GLY A 142 6.15 -5.38 -6.10
C GLY A 142 7.30 -4.98 -5.19
N ASP A 143 7.17 -3.91 -4.40
CA ASP A 143 8.17 -3.53 -3.41
C ASP A 143 8.14 -4.45 -2.19
N ALA A 144 9.33 -4.77 -1.67
CA ALA A 144 9.46 -5.37 -0.35
C ALA A 144 9.50 -4.25 0.68
N VAL A 145 8.55 -4.27 1.62
CA VAL A 145 8.38 -3.22 2.62
C VAL A 145 8.27 -3.79 4.02
N LYS A 146 8.68 -2.99 4.97
CA LYS A 146 8.41 -3.20 6.38
C LYS A 146 7.49 -2.09 6.88
N ILE A 147 6.25 -2.46 7.17
CA ILE A 147 5.22 -1.54 7.64
C ILE A 147 4.77 -1.99 9.03
N ASN A 148 5.00 -1.13 10.03
CA ASN A 148 4.80 -1.47 11.44
C ASN A 148 5.56 -2.76 11.79
N GLU A 149 4.85 -3.86 12.10
CA GLU A 149 5.43 -5.17 12.45
C GLU A 149 5.38 -6.18 11.28
N VAL A 150 4.80 -5.80 10.14
CA VAL A 150 4.62 -6.66 8.97
C VAL A 150 5.71 -6.39 7.95
N GLU A 151 6.40 -7.44 7.53
CA GLU A 151 7.41 -7.39 6.47
C GLU A 151 7.02 -8.33 5.33
N GLY A 152 7.02 -7.82 4.10
CA GLY A 152 6.62 -8.62 2.95
C GLY A 152 6.56 -7.83 1.65
N LEU A 153 5.98 -8.44 0.63
CA LEU A 153 5.83 -7.88 -0.70
C LEU A 153 4.48 -7.16 -0.83
N VAL A 154 4.50 -5.94 -1.36
CA VAL A 154 3.28 -5.19 -1.68
C VAL A 154 2.58 -5.82 -2.87
N GLU A 155 1.35 -6.31 -2.68
CA GLU A 155 0.53 -6.88 -3.75
C GLU A 155 -0.41 -5.85 -4.38
N ASP A 156 -0.89 -4.91 -3.58
CA ASP A 156 -1.86 -3.90 -4.04
C ASP A 156 -1.82 -2.66 -3.14
N VAL A 157 -1.89 -1.49 -3.75
CA VAL A 157 -1.98 -0.20 -3.05
C VAL A 157 -3.29 0.46 -3.43
N GLY A 158 -4.29 0.28 -2.58
CA GLY A 158 -5.60 0.91 -2.75
C GLY A 158 -5.65 2.28 -2.07
N LEU A 159 -6.73 3.05 -2.33
CA LEU A 159 -6.94 4.36 -1.71
C LEU A 159 -7.06 4.28 -0.18
N ARG A 160 -7.66 3.22 0.35
CA ARG A 160 -7.92 3.07 1.78
C ARG A 160 -7.04 2.02 2.45
N VAL A 161 -6.66 0.98 1.71
CA VAL A 161 -6.02 -0.23 2.24
C VAL A 161 -4.88 -0.62 1.34
N THR A 162 -3.72 -0.89 1.92
CA THR A 162 -2.58 -1.55 1.27
C THR A 162 -2.60 -3.03 1.61
N ARG A 163 -2.37 -3.90 0.62
CA ARG A 163 -2.27 -5.35 0.80
C ARG A 163 -0.83 -5.78 0.64
N ILE A 164 -0.33 -6.49 1.66
CA ILE A 164 1.03 -7.02 1.72
C ILE A 164 0.94 -8.53 1.91
N ARG A 165 1.80 -9.27 1.24
CA ARG A 165 2.01 -10.70 1.48
C ARG A 165 3.32 -10.89 2.21
N ASP A 166 3.25 -11.47 3.40
CA ASP A 166 4.45 -11.79 4.16
C ASP A 166 5.19 -13.01 3.58
N TRP A 167 6.39 -13.24 4.09
CA TRP A 167 7.25 -14.33 3.62
C TRP A 167 6.71 -15.75 3.95
N ASN A 168 5.70 -15.85 4.83
CA ASN A 168 4.98 -17.08 5.16
C ASN A 168 3.76 -17.29 4.24
N GLY A 169 3.46 -16.33 3.36
CA GLY A 169 2.34 -16.39 2.42
C GLY A 169 1.03 -15.82 2.96
N ALA A 170 0.98 -15.27 4.19
CA ALA A 170 -0.22 -14.63 4.70
C ALA A 170 -0.42 -13.25 4.05
N ALA A 171 -1.67 -12.94 3.68
CA ALA A 171 -2.05 -11.65 3.12
C ALA A 171 -2.54 -10.72 4.24
N TRP A 172 -1.86 -9.60 4.41
CA TRP A 172 -2.17 -8.56 5.39
C TRP A 172 -2.87 -7.39 4.71
N TYR A 173 -3.94 -6.91 5.34
CA TYR A 173 -4.71 -5.75 4.88
C TYR A 173 -4.52 -4.62 5.88
N LEU A 174 -3.67 -3.66 5.53
CA LEU A 174 -3.31 -2.53 6.39
C LEU A 174 -4.12 -1.31 5.98
N ARG A 175 -4.79 -0.65 6.93
CA ARG A 175 -5.46 0.62 6.66
C ARG A 175 -4.40 1.71 6.51
N ASN A 176 -4.46 2.46 5.40
CA ASN A 176 -3.43 3.43 5.07
C ASN A 176 -3.26 4.50 6.17
N GLY A 177 -4.35 4.91 6.81
CA GLY A 177 -4.32 5.87 7.91
C GLY A 177 -3.67 5.35 9.22
N GLU A 178 -3.40 4.06 9.34
CA GLU A 178 -2.70 3.44 10.47
C GLU A 178 -1.22 3.20 10.18
N ILE A 179 -0.77 3.44 8.94
CA ILE A 179 0.62 3.34 8.54
C ILE A 179 1.35 4.59 9.02
N THR A 180 2.12 4.47 10.09
CA THR A 180 2.88 5.57 10.67
C THR A 180 4.34 5.54 10.28
N LYS A 181 4.85 4.37 9.93
CA LYS A 181 6.23 4.15 9.50
C LYS A 181 6.25 3.12 8.38
N VAL A 182 6.97 3.41 7.33
CA VAL A 182 7.27 2.48 6.25
C VAL A 182 8.78 2.46 6.00
N GLY A 183 9.35 1.28 5.89
CA GLY A 183 10.69 1.05 5.38
C GLY A 183 10.58 0.34 4.04
N ASN A 184 10.98 0.98 2.95
CA ASN A 184 11.07 0.34 1.65
C ASN A 184 12.46 -0.27 1.51
N VAL A 185 12.53 -1.60 1.31
CA VAL A 185 13.80 -2.36 1.22
C VAL A 185 14.23 -2.53 -0.22
N THR A 186 13.36 -2.19 -1.18
CA THR A 186 13.62 -2.30 -2.63
C THR A 186 14.03 -0.99 -3.26
N GLN A 187 13.81 0.14 -2.61
CA GLN A 187 14.23 1.45 -3.11
C GLN A 187 15.67 1.78 -2.71
N GLY A 188 16.46 2.22 -3.70
CA GLY A 188 17.79 2.73 -3.49
C GLY A 188 18.84 1.64 -3.24
N TRP A 189 19.37 1.56 -2.04
CA TRP A 189 20.46 0.66 -1.66
C TRP A 189 20.23 0.03 -0.28
N THR A 190 20.88 -1.10 -0.05
CA THR A 190 20.83 -1.81 1.23
C THR A 190 22.23 -1.97 1.78
N THR A 191 22.47 -1.57 3.02
CA THR A 191 23.68 -1.90 3.77
C THR A 191 23.40 -3.10 4.66
N SER A 192 24.24 -4.13 4.56
CA SER A 192 24.14 -5.34 5.36
C SER A 192 25.37 -5.52 6.20
N PHE A 193 25.17 -5.90 7.46
CA PHE A 193 26.20 -6.30 8.39
C PHE A 193 26.14 -7.82 8.53
N THR A 194 27.29 -8.48 8.37
CA THR A 194 27.39 -9.93 8.48
C THR A 194 28.44 -10.28 9.51
N ASP A 195 28.05 -11.11 10.45
CA ASP A 195 28.94 -11.65 11.47
C ASP A 195 29.59 -12.95 10.95
N ILE A 196 30.92 -12.97 10.98
CA ILE A 196 31.75 -14.13 10.64
C ILE A 196 32.43 -14.61 11.91
N LYS A 197 32.09 -15.84 12.30
CA LYS A 197 32.52 -16.42 13.58
C LYS A 197 33.71 -17.37 13.40
N VAL A 198 34.77 -17.15 14.15
CA VAL A 198 35.94 -18.02 14.21
C VAL A 198 36.28 -18.36 15.66
N HIS A 199 37.15 -19.35 15.89
CA HIS A 199 37.58 -19.71 17.21
C HIS A 199 38.43 -18.59 17.84
N ALA A 200 38.25 -18.30 19.13
CA ALA A 200 38.88 -17.19 19.83
C ALA A 200 40.43 -17.28 19.93
N LEU A 201 41.00 -18.46 19.73
CA LEU A 201 42.46 -18.69 19.73
C LEU A 201 43.15 -18.37 18.41
N GLU A 202 42.37 -18.01 17.35
CA GLU A 202 42.95 -17.64 16.06
C GLU A 202 43.54 -16.23 16.07
N ASP A 203 44.60 -15.98 15.27
CA ASP A 203 45.18 -14.63 15.15
C ASP A 203 44.21 -13.70 14.39
N PRO A 204 43.72 -12.63 15.05
CA PRO A 204 42.78 -11.69 14.41
C PRO A 204 43.33 -11.08 13.13
N ASN A 205 44.64 -10.79 13.07
CA ASN A 205 45.23 -10.16 11.88
C ASN A 205 45.29 -11.15 10.71
N GLN A 206 45.50 -12.43 10.96
CA GLN A 206 45.45 -13.47 9.95
C GLN A 206 44.02 -13.59 9.39
N VAL A 207 43.04 -13.66 10.27
CA VAL A 207 41.61 -13.75 9.87
C VAL A 207 41.20 -12.55 9.02
N ILE A 208 41.54 -11.33 9.45
CA ILE A 208 41.26 -10.10 8.69
C ILE A 208 41.89 -10.13 7.30
N ARG A 209 43.14 -10.61 7.16
CA ARG A 209 43.79 -10.72 5.83
C ARG A 209 43.06 -11.69 4.92
N VAL A 210 42.60 -12.82 5.45
CA VAL A 210 41.87 -13.82 4.68
C VAL A 210 40.50 -13.26 4.24
N ILE A 211 39.77 -12.63 5.17
CA ILE A 211 38.47 -12.01 4.84
C ILE A 211 38.66 -10.93 3.79
N ARG A 212 39.66 -10.04 3.91
CA ARG A 212 39.90 -8.99 2.89
C ARG A 212 40.14 -9.57 1.51
N LYS A 213 40.89 -10.66 1.38
CA LYS A 213 41.10 -11.32 0.12
C LYS A 213 39.78 -11.83 -0.48
N VAL A 214 38.94 -12.46 0.35
CA VAL A 214 37.60 -12.89 -0.08
C VAL A 214 36.75 -11.72 -0.52
N LEU A 215 36.83 -10.57 0.16
CA LEU A 215 36.07 -9.38 -0.22
C LEU A 215 36.57 -8.75 -1.53
N ASP A 216 37.88 -8.79 -1.79
CA ASP A 216 38.44 -8.32 -3.06
C ASP A 216 37.96 -9.23 -4.23
N ASP A 217 37.91 -10.55 -4.03
CA ASP A 217 37.37 -11.49 -5.02
C ASP A 217 35.87 -11.30 -5.22
N LEU A 218 35.11 -11.07 -4.14
CA LEU A 218 33.68 -10.80 -4.16
C LEU A 218 33.32 -9.49 -4.88
N GLU A 219 34.18 -8.46 -4.77
CA GLU A 219 34.00 -7.18 -5.45
C GLU A 219 34.01 -7.37 -6.97
N VAL A 220 34.85 -8.27 -7.48
CA VAL A 220 34.93 -8.63 -8.89
C VAL A 220 33.72 -9.47 -9.32
N GLU A 221 33.31 -10.49 -8.51
CA GLU A 221 32.19 -11.36 -8.85
C GLU A 221 30.86 -10.57 -8.89
N PHE A 222 30.70 -9.59 -8.00
CA PHE A 222 29.48 -8.76 -7.88
C PHE A 222 29.68 -7.34 -8.40
N GLU A 223 30.50 -7.15 -9.44
CA GLU A 223 30.65 -5.85 -10.11
C GLU A 223 29.28 -5.34 -10.59
N GLY A 224 28.97 -4.08 -10.27
CA GLY A 224 27.67 -3.45 -10.57
C GLY A 224 26.53 -3.80 -9.62
N VAL A 225 26.73 -4.74 -8.67
CA VAL A 225 25.80 -5.05 -7.59
C VAL A 225 26.26 -4.40 -6.28
N LEU A 226 27.56 -4.48 -6.00
CA LEU A 226 28.16 -3.74 -4.89
C LEU A 226 28.31 -2.27 -5.29
N LEU A 227 27.80 -1.37 -4.43
CA LEU A 227 27.86 0.07 -4.64
C LEU A 227 29.08 0.71 -4.02
N ASP A 228 29.59 0.11 -2.95
CA ASP A 228 30.80 0.52 -2.26
C ASP A 228 31.68 -0.71 -2.01
N LYS A 229 32.99 -0.48 -1.86
CA LYS A 229 33.94 -1.55 -1.51
C LYS A 229 33.54 -2.19 -0.17
N PRO A 230 33.38 -3.54 -0.12
CA PRO A 230 33.09 -4.24 1.11
C PRO A 230 34.17 -3.99 2.16
N LEU A 231 33.78 -3.85 3.43
CA LEU A 231 34.70 -3.48 4.50
C LEU A 231 34.64 -4.45 5.67
N VAL A 232 35.80 -4.91 6.14
CA VAL A 232 35.93 -5.59 7.44
C VAL A 232 36.06 -4.52 8.52
N LEU A 233 35.09 -4.47 9.42
CA LEU A 233 35.07 -3.51 10.53
C LEU A 233 36.00 -3.93 11.67
N GLY A 234 36.40 -5.21 11.70
CA GLY A 234 37.29 -5.77 12.74
C GLY A 234 36.54 -6.74 13.64
N VAL A 235 37.14 -6.98 14.81
CA VAL A 235 36.56 -7.83 15.87
C VAL A 235 35.43 -7.05 16.55
N GLY A 236 34.19 -7.56 16.41
CA GLY A 236 33.02 -6.97 17.03
C GLY A 236 32.76 -7.47 18.43
N ASP A 237 33.00 -8.79 18.69
CA ASP A 237 32.77 -9.41 19.99
C ASP A 237 33.64 -10.66 20.16
N ILE A 238 33.97 -10.97 21.43
CA ILE A 238 34.63 -12.21 21.83
C ILE A 238 33.85 -12.79 23.00
N THR A 239 33.18 -13.90 22.76
CA THR A 239 32.35 -14.57 23.77
C THR A 239 32.74 -16.04 23.87
N GLY A 240 33.26 -16.46 25.01
CA GLY A 240 33.76 -17.83 25.22
C GLY A 240 34.83 -18.19 24.19
N ASP A 241 34.61 -19.27 23.43
CA ASP A 241 35.54 -19.75 22.42
C ASP A 241 35.30 -19.14 21.03
N THR A 242 34.46 -18.11 20.93
CA THR A 242 34.04 -17.49 19.64
C THR A 242 34.51 -16.06 19.55
N MET A 243 35.21 -15.72 18.46
CA MET A 243 35.56 -14.37 18.06
C MET A 243 34.74 -14.02 16.80
N THR A 244 34.00 -12.92 16.86
CA THR A 244 33.10 -12.48 15.80
C THR A 244 33.70 -11.30 15.07
N PHE A 245 33.84 -11.43 13.74
CA PHE A 245 34.24 -10.35 12.84
C PHE A 245 33.01 -9.80 12.13
N GLN A 246 32.90 -8.49 12.07
CA GLN A 246 31.81 -7.84 11.37
C GLN A 246 32.25 -7.33 10.00
N VAL A 247 31.50 -7.72 8.96
CA VAL A 247 31.71 -7.28 7.59
C VAL A 247 30.51 -6.46 7.15
N MET A 248 30.79 -5.29 6.59
CA MET A 248 29.80 -4.40 6.01
C MET A 248 29.84 -4.49 4.49
N THR A 249 28.68 -4.68 3.87
CA THR A 249 28.50 -4.65 2.42
C THR A 249 27.35 -3.69 2.06
N LYS A 250 27.51 -2.90 1.01
CA LYS A 250 26.48 -2.02 0.48
C LYS A 250 26.18 -2.39 -0.96
N CYS A 251 24.93 -2.77 -1.20
CA CYS A 251 24.48 -3.33 -2.48
C CYS A 251 23.30 -2.55 -3.03
N ILE A 252 23.04 -2.70 -4.32
CA ILE A 252 21.75 -2.31 -4.89
C ILE A 252 20.64 -3.07 -4.17
N ALA A 253 19.47 -2.45 -4.06
CA ALA A 253 18.33 -3.01 -3.37
C ALA A 253 18.00 -4.42 -3.89
N ASN A 254 17.49 -5.27 -2.98
CA ASN A 254 17.05 -6.65 -3.28
C ASN A 254 18.13 -7.68 -3.70
N ARG A 255 19.42 -7.30 -3.76
CA ARG A 255 20.53 -8.23 -4.12
C ARG A 255 21.43 -8.58 -2.93
N HIS A 256 21.20 -7.99 -1.76
CA HIS A 256 22.02 -8.22 -0.58
C HIS A 256 22.07 -9.68 -0.11
N HIS A 257 20.96 -10.42 -0.25
CA HIS A 257 20.93 -11.83 0.13
C HIS A 257 21.87 -12.71 -0.69
N ASP A 258 22.00 -12.42 -2.00
CA ASP A 258 22.92 -13.17 -2.88
C ASP A 258 24.37 -12.92 -2.49
N VAL A 259 24.71 -11.63 -2.26
CA VAL A 259 26.04 -11.22 -1.80
C VAL A 259 26.39 -11.87 -0.45
N LEU A 260 25.43 -11.87 0.51
CA LEU A 260 25.67 -12.47 1.83
C LEU A 260 25.86 -13.99 1.79
N ARG A 261 25.15 -14.68 0.89
CA ARG A 261 25.30 -16.13 0.71
C ARG A 261 26.67 -16.45 0.08
N ALA A 262 27.08 -15.70 -0.94
CA ALA A 262 28.38 -15.83 -1.56
C ALA A 262 29.49 -15.53 -0.55
N LEU A 263 29.43 -14.43 0.19
CA LEU A 263 30.38 -14.07 1.23
C LEU A 263 30.57 -15.21 2.24
N ARG A 264 29.48 -15.79 2.75
CA ARG A 264 29.56 -16.90 3.72
C ARG A 264 30.22 -18.15 3.12
N ARG A 265 29.92 -18.46 1.85
CA ARG A 265 30.51 -19.59 1.14
C ARG A 265 32.00 -19.40 0.93
N GLU A 266 32.39 -18.24 0.35
CA GLU A 266 33.80 -17.93 0.07
C GLU A 266 34.65 -17.83 1.35
N CYS A 267 34.11 -17.20 2.40
CA CYS A 267 34.79 -17.16 3.69
C CYS A 267 35.01 -18.57 4.27
N LYS A 268 34.01 -19.45 4.15
CA LYS A 268 34.15 -20.84 4.60
C LYS A 268 35.31 -21.55 3.88
N ASP A 269 35.36 -21.44 2.57
CA ASP A 269 36.36 -22.15 1.74
C ASP A 269 37.77 -21.55 1.96
N ALA A 270 37.87 -20.23 2.10
CA ALA A 270 39.11 -19.56 2.41
C ALA A 270 39.66 -19.90 3.80
N PHE A 271 38.80 -20.04 4.81
CA PHE A 271 39.19 -20.45 6.16
C PHE A 271 39.67 -21.89 6.22
N ASP A 272 38.97 -22.79 5.50
CA ASP A 272 39.38 -24.21 5.40
C ASP A 272 40.77 -24.30 4.73
N ALA A 273 41.05 -23.53 3.68
CA ALA A 273 42.36 -23.45 3.02
C ALA A 273 43.46 -22.86 3.92
N ALA A 274 43.12 -21.84 4.69
CA ALA A 274 44.05 -21.19 5.64
C ALA A 274 44.18 -21.92 6.97
N ARG A 275 43.48 -23.04 7.17
CA ARG A 275 43.41 -23.84 8.41
C ARG A 275 42.98 -23.00 9.64
N ILE A 276 42.12 -22.03 9.43
CA ILE A 276 41.47 -21.23 10.47
C ILE A 276 40.31 -22.04 11.04
N ARG A 277 40.27 -22.24 12.35
CA ARG A 277 39.21 -22.97 13.04
C ARG A 277 37.98 -22.08 13.15
N ARG A 278 36.84 -22.58 12.69
CA ARG A 278 35.56 -21.92 12.86
C ARG A 278 35.00 -22.21 14.26
N ALA A 279 34.26 -21.24 14.82
CA ALA A 279 33.44 -21.48 16.00
C ALA A 279 32.13 -22.16 15.57
N PHE A 280 31.66 -23.09 16.36
CA PHE A 280 30.39 -23.79 16.14
C PHE A 280 29.28 -23.15 16.97
#